data_3f2790cd0e32b607e30799989b78605c
#
_entry.id   3f2790cd0e32b607e30799989b78605c
#
_cell.length_a   1.000
_cell.length_b   1.000
_cell.length_c   1.000
_cell.angle_alpha   90.00
_cell.angle_beta   90.00
_cell.angle_gamma   90.00
#
_symmetry.space_group_name_H-M   'P 1'
#
loop_
_entity.id
_entity.type
_entity.pdbx_description
1 polymer ?
#
loop_
_entity_poly.entity_id
_entity_poly.type
_entity_poly.pdbx_seq_one_letter_code
_entity_poly.pdbx_strand_id
1 'polypeptide(L)' 'EREREVLQWIALGKQQAEVAAILMISERTVENHLRAARRRLGAASTAQAVARALRLGDIEV' A
#
# COMPACT_ATOMS: atom_id res chain seq x y z
N GLU A 1 4.35 0.94 10.00
CA GLU A 1 3.22 0.09 10.31
C GLU A 1 2.80 -0.75 9.13
N ARG A 2 1.74 -1.54 9.35
CA ARG A 2 1.23 -2.46 8.35
C ARG A 2 0.77 -1.74 7.09
N GLU A 3 0.14 -0.57 7.26
CA GLU A 3 -0.32 0.22 6.13
C GLU A 3 0.84 0.59 5.20
N ARG A 4 1.92 1.08 5.78
CA ARG A 4 3.09 1.47 5.02
C ARG A 4 3.74 0.25 4.38
N GLU A 5 3.80 -0.86 5.12
CA GLU A 5 4.39 -2.08 4.62
C GLU A 5 3.64 -2.60 3.40
N VAL A 6 2.31 -2.59 3.47
CA VAL A 6 1.49 -3.01 2.33
C VAL A 6 1.76 -2.10 1.13
N LEU A 7 1.77 -0.81 1.36
CA LEU A 7 2.01 0.15 0.27
C LEU A 7 3.40 -0.03 -0.33
N GLN A 8 4.38 -0.35 0.50
CA GLN A 8 5.74 -0.60 0.04
C GLN A 8 5.79 -1.78 -0.94
N TRP A 9 5.08 -2.89 -0.62
CA TRP A 9 5.04 -4.05 -1.51
C TRP A 9 4.35 -3.72 -2.82
N ILE A 10 3.26 -2.94 -2.77
CA ILE A 10 2.56 -2.53 -3.98
C ILE A 10 3.49 -1.68 -4.85
N ALA A 11 4.25 -0.78 -4.24
CA ALA A 11 5.19 0.07 -4.97
C ALA A 11 6.27 -0.76 -5.68
N LEU A 12 6.61 -1.91 -5.11
CA LEU A 12 7.60 -2.81 -5.70
C LEU A 12 7.00 -3.70 -6.78
N GLY A 13 5.71 -3.55 -7.09
CA GLY A 13 5.09 -4.27 -8.18
C GLY A 13 4.31 -5.51 -7.77
N LYS A 14 4.17 -5.77 -6.48
CA LYS A 14 3.40 -6.93 -6.02
C LYS A 14 1.92 -6.65 -6.13
N GLN A 15 1.16 -7.68 -6.49
CA GLN A 15 -0.29 -7.60 -6.52
C GLN A 15 -0.84 -7.84 -5.11
N GLN A 16 -2.10 -7.46 -4.91
CA GLN A 16 -2.70 -7.58 -3.58
C GLN A 16 -2.70 -9.02 -3.07
N ALA A 17 -2.97 -9.98 -3.95
CA ALA A 17 -2.95 -11.39 -3.56
C ALA A 17 -1.57 -11.82 -3.10
N GLU A 18 -0.54 -11.32 -3.76
CA GLU A 18 0.84 -11.63 -3.39
C GLU A 18 1.19 -11.01 -2.03
N VAL A 19 0.77 -9.77 -1.83
CA VAL A 19 1.02 -9.09 -0.56
C VAL A 19 0.33 -9.83 0.58
N ALA A 20 -0.90 -10.26 0.34
CA ALA A 20 -1.66 -11.01 1.34
C ALA A 20 -0.91 -12.29 1.73
N ALA A 21 -0.38 -13.00 0.75
CA ALA A 21 0.36 -14.23 1.01
C ALA A 21 1.66 -13.94 1.76
N ILE A 22 2.38 -12.90 1.36
CA ILE A 22 3.64 -12.53 1.99
C ILE A 22 3.45 -12.18 3.47
N LEU A 23 2.41 -11.41 3.75
CA LEU A 23 2.16 -10.91 5.10
C LEU A 23 1.26 -11.83 5.91
N MET A 24 0.76 -12.90 5.29
CA MET A 24 -0.09 -13.90 5.94
C MET A 24 -1.38 -13.26 6.49
N ILE A 25 -1.98 -12.40 5.66
CA ILE A 25 -3.27 -11.77 5.97
C ILE A 25 -4.18 -11.97 4.76
N SER A 26 -5.46 -11.63 4.92
CA SER A 26 -6.42 -11.78 3.82
C SER A 26 -6.26 -10.64 2.82
N GLU A 27 -6.71 -10.87 1.58
CA GLU A 27 -6.72 -9.82 0.58
C GLU A 27 -7.62 -8.66 1.01
N ARG A 28 -8.70 -8.97 1.73
CA ARG A 28 -9.58 -7.94 2.26
C ARG A 28 -8.82 -7.02 3.22
N THR A 29 -7.97 -7.61 4.05
CA THR A 29 -7.17 -6.83 4.98
C THR A 29 -6.17 -5.95 4.22
N VAL A 30 -5.58 -6.50 3.14
CA VAL A 30 -4.69 -5.71 2.29
C VAL A 30 -5.45 -4.51 1.72
N GLU A 31 -6.66 -4.74 1.22
CA GLU A 31 -7.46 -3.65 0.66
C GLU A 31 -7.81 -2.62 1.72
N ASN A 32 -8.10 -3.07 2.94
CA ASN A 32 -8.39 -2.14 4.03
C ASN A 32 -7.18 -1.25 4.32
N HIS A 33 -5.98 -1.83 4.31
CA HIS A 33 -4.77 -1.05 4.52
C HIS A 33 -4.53 -0.05 3.38
N LEU A 34 -4.80 -0.47 2.15
CA LEU A 34 -4.64 0.43 0.99
C LEU A 34 -5.65 1.56 1.04
N ARG A 35 -6.87 1.26 1.46
CA ARG A 35 -7.90 2.30 1.59
C ARG A 35 -7.49 3.33 2.66
N ALA A 36 -6.94 2.84 3.78
CA ALA A 36 -6.47 3.73 4.83
C ALA A 36 -5.31 4.59 4.32
N ALA A 37 -4.42 4.00 3.54
CA ALA A 37 -3.29 4.73 2.97
C ALA A 37 -3.78 5.84 2.03
N ARG A 38 -4.74 5.52 1.18
CA ARG A 38 -5.31 6.52 0.26
C ARG A 38 -5.90 7.69 1.04
N ARG A 39 -6.61 7.37 2.12
CA ARG A 39 -7.24 8.40 2.93
C ARG A 39 -6.18 9.27 3.62
N ARG A 40 -5.17 8.64 4.18
CA ARG A 40 -4.09 9.35 4.89
C ARG A 40 -3.33 10.27 3.93
N LEU A 41 -3.10 9.81 2.72
CA LEU A 41 -2.31 10.56 1.74
C LEU A 41 -3.15 11.49 0.86
N GLY A 42 -4.47 11.48 1.06
CA GLY A 42 -5.35 12.30 0.26
C GLY A 42 -5.38 11.88 -1.19
N ALA A 43 -5.20 10.58 -1.46
CA ALA A 43 -5.10 10.07 -2.82
C ALA A 43 -6.42 9.46 -3.27
N ALA A 44 -6.72 9.60 -4.56
CA ALA A 44 -7.95 9.06 -5.13
C ALA A 44 -7.77 7.62 -5.61
N SER A 45 -6.53 7.17 -5.75
CA SER A 45 -6.25 5.82 -6.22
C SER A 45 -5.00 5.28 -5.52
N THR A 46 -4.80 3.97 -5.63
CA THR A 46 -3.60 3.35 -5.08
C THR A 46 -2.35 3.88 -5.78
N ALA A 47 -2.43 4.08 -7.10
CA ALA A 47 -1.30 4.64 -7.85
C ALA A 47 -0.92 6.03 -7.34
N GLN A 48 -1.93 6.87 -7.07
CA GLN A 48 -1.67 8.19 -6.49
C GLN A 48 -1.07 8.07 -5.10
N ALA A 49 -1.56 7.12 -4.31
CA ALA A 49 -1.05 6.92 -2.97
C ALA A 49 0.42 6.54 -3.01
N VAL A 50 0.79 5.65 -3.92
CA VAL A 50 2.19 5.25 -4.09
C VAL A 50 3.04 6.46 -4.48
N ALA A 51 2.58 7.25 -5.45
CA ALA A 51 3.33 8.41 -5.90
C ALA A 51 3.54 9.42 -4.78
N ARG A 52 2.50 9.67 -3.99
CA ARG A 52 2.60 10.61 -2.89
C ARG A 52 3.48 10.09 -1.76
N ALA A 53 3.39 8.79 -1.48
CA ALA A 53 4.22 8.19 -0.45
C ALA A 53 5.71 8.24 -0.82
N LEU A 54 6.01 8.01 -2.09
CA LEU A 54 7.38 8.12 -2.58
C LEU A 54 7.90 9.55 -2.43
N ARG A 55 7.08 10.53 -2.77
CA ARG A 55 7.46 11.92 -2.67
C ARG A 55 7.72 12.32 -1.23
N LEU A 56 6.92 11.81 -0.30
CA LEU A 56 7.08 12.11 1.12
C LEU A 56 8.15 11.31 1.81
N GLY A 57 8.72 10.31 1.13
CA GLY A 57 9.72 9.45 1.73
C GLY A 57 9.14 8.38 2.65
N ASP A 58 7.82 8.15 2.59
CA ASP A 58 7.18 7.11 3.38
C ASP A 58 7.59 5.72 2.92
N ILE A 59 7.79 5.58 1.63
CA ILE A 59 8.21 4.31 1.01
C ILE A 59 9.30 4.63 -0.01
N GLU A 60 9.96 3.57 -0.48
CA GLU A 60 10.97 3.75 -1.52
C GLU A 60 10.99 2.54 -2.43
N VAL A 61 11.47 2.74 -3.64
CA VAL A 61 11.59 1.66 -4.63
C VAL A 61 13.04 1.47 -5.03
#